data_b3f164fbc41a1ec8621fe474ab31e7de
#
_entry.id   b3f164fbc41a1ec8621fe474ab31e7de
#
_cell.length_a   1.000
_cell.length_b   1.000
_cell.length_c   1.000
_cell.angle_alpha   90.00
_cell.angle_beta   90.00
_cell.angle_gamma   90.00
#
_symmetry.space_group_name_H-M   'P 1'
#
loop_
_entity.id
_entity.type
_entity.pdbx_description
1 polymer ?
#
loop_
_entity_poly.entity_id
_entity_poly.type
_entity_poly.pdbx_seq_one_letter_code
_entity_poly.pdbx_strand_id
1 'polypeptide(L)'
;MITGAAGSIGSEIMRQVASFNPYKLILVDQAETPLHHIRLELQDRWRDIEAEAIIAYISNATRMEDIFREFKPQYIFHAAAYKHVPMMEDNVSESIQVNVFGTRTVADLAVKYGAEKFVMISTDKAVNPTNVMGCSKRICEIYVQSLAKKLQKEGGHATQFITTRFGNVLGSNGSVTVSYTHLT
;
A
#
# COMPACT_ATOMS: atom_id res chain seq x y z
N MET A 1 -1.46 7.76 6.39
CA MET A 1 -2.39 6.86 5.63
C MET A 1 -1.68 5.55 5.33
N ILE A 2 -2.40 4.43 5.42
CA ILE A 2 -1.90 3.11 5.05
C ILE A 2 -2.91 2.50 4.06
N THR A 3 -2.49 2.20 2.84
CA THR A 3 -3.32 1.47 1.87
C THR A 3 -2.94 0.00 1.88
N GLY A 4 -3.92 -0.90 1.70
CA GLY A 4 -3.72 -2.33 1.96
C GLY A 4 -3.56 -2.62 3.46
N ALA A 5 -4.24 -1.82 4.30
CA ALA A 5 -4.08 -1.81 5.74
C ALA A 5 -4.45 -3.13 6.41
N ALA A 6 -5.36 -3.89 5.80
CA ALA A 6 -5.82 -5.18 6.32
C ALA A 6 -4.95 -6.37 5.88
N GLY A 7 -3.99 -6.15 4.97
CA GLY A 7 -3.01 -7.16 4.58
C GLY A 7 -1.93 -7.38 5.65
N SER A 8 -1.17 -8.49 5.52
CA SER A 8 -0.12 -8.83 6.51
C SER A 8 0.92 -7.72 6.70
N ILE A 9 1.35 -7.06 5.62
CA ILE A 9 2.31 -5.96 5.70
C ILE A 9 1.64 -4.68 6.19
N GLY A 10 0.47 -4.33 5.65
CA GLY A 10 -0.24 -3.11 6.05
C GLY A 10 -0.64 -3.08 7.52
N SER A 11 -1.11 -4.22 8.05
CA SER A 11 -1.46 -4.34 9.47
C SER A 11 -0.24 -4.22 10.38
N GLU A 12 0.90 -4.78 9.98
CA GLU A 12 2.13 -4.63 10.75
C GLU A 12 2.67 -3.19 10.70
N ILE A 13 2.62 -2.54 9.53
CA ILE A 13 2.94 -1.11 9.42
C ILE A 13 2.04 -0.30 10.35
N MET A 14 0.74 -0.61 10.41
CA MET A 14 -0.19 0.06 11.32
C MET A 14 0.27 -0.06 12.79
N ARG A 15 0.62 -1.27 13.24
CA ARG A 15 1.10 -1.51 14.62
C ARG A 15 2.36 -0.71 14.93
N GLN A 16 3.33 -0.74 14.01
CA GLN A 16 4.58 -0.01 14.17
C GLN A 16 4.34 1.50 14.18
N VAL A 17 3.54 2.03 13.26
CA VAL A 17 3.23 3.47 13.21
C VAL A 17 2.43 3.90 14.44
N ALA A 18 1.49 3.09 14.92
CA ALA A 18 0.72 3.38 16.12
C ALA A 18 1.62 3.54 17.37
N SER A 19 2.73 2.78 17.45
CA SER A 19 3.68 2.91 18.57
C SER A 19 4.39 4.28 18.65
N PHE A 20 4.38 5.05 17.55
CA PHE A 20 4.89 6.44 17.51
C PHE A 20 3.83 7.50 17.84
N ASN A 21 2.64 7.07 18.24
CA ASN A 21 1.54 7.94 18.67
C ASN A 21 1.19 9.03 17.63
N PRO A 22 0.85 8.68 16.39
CA PRO A 22 0.46 9.65 15.37
C PRO A 22 -0.85 10.34 15.75
N TYR A 23 -1.03 11.58 15.32
CA TYR A 23 -2.28 12.33 15.54
C TYR A 23 -3.50 11.58 14.96
N LYS A 24 -3.38 11.07 13.73
CA LYS A 24 -4.47 10.32 13.07
C LYS A 24 -3.91 9.21 12.18
N LEU A 25 -4.57 8.05 12.20
CA LEU A 25 -4.36 6.94 11.27
C LEU A 25 -5.52 6.81 10.29
N ILE A 26 -5.20 6.76 8.99
CA ILE A 26 -6.17 6.53 7.94
C ILE A 26 -5.84 5.17 7.32
N LEU A 27 -6.72 4.20 7.52
CA LEU A 27 -6.56 2.81 7.09
C LEU A 27 -7.48 2.56 5.91
N VAL A 28 -6.91 2.26 4.75
CA VAL A 28 -7.66 2.04 3.50
C VAL A 28 -7.45 0.61 3.04
N ASP A 29 -8.52 -0.13 2.86
CA ASP A 29 -8.50 -1.48 2.28
C ASP A 29 -9.82 -1.78 1.57
N GLN A 30 -9.79 -2.73 0.63
CA GLN A 30 -11.01 -3.23 -0.02
C GLN A 30 -11.69 -4.35 0.77
N ALA A 31 -10.94 -5.02 1.66
CA ALA A 31 -11.40 -6.18 2.43
C ALA A 31 -12.06 -5.72 3.73
N GLU A 32 -13.40 -5.68 3.76
CA GLU A 32 -14.19 -5.16 4.87
C GLU A 32 -13.88 -5.88 6.20
N THR A 33 -14.07 -7.19 6.26
CA THR A 33 -13.93 -7.95 7.51
C THR A 33 -12.52 -7.89 8.10
N PRO A 34 -11.42 -8.10 7.34
CA PRO A 34 -10.08 -7.91 7.88
C PRO A 34 -9.81 -6.46 8.33
N LEU A 35 -10.35 -5.46 7.62
CA LEU A 35 -10.21 -4.06 8.01
C LEU A 35 -10.93 -3.75 9.33
N HIS A 36 -12.11 -4.34 9.53
CA HIS A 36 -12.85 -4.25 10.80
C HIS A 36 -12.02 -4.81 11.96
N HIS A 37 -11.38 -5.98 11.79
CA HIS A 37 -10.51 -6.55 12.83
C HIS A 37 -9.35 -5.62 13.20
N ILE A 38 -8.70 -4.99 12.20
CA ILE A 38 -7.63 -4.02 12.44
C ILE A 38 -8.14 -2.80 13.20
N ARG A 39 -9.34 -2.31 12.87
CA ARG A 39 -9.98 -1.23 13.60
C ARG A 39 -10.22 -1.58 15.07
N LEU A 40 -10.73 -2.78 15.35
CA LEU A 40 -10.94 -3.26 16.72
C LEU A 40 -9.61 -3.37 17.48
N GLU A 41 -8.58 -3.92 16.87
CA GLU A 41 -7.24 -4.00 17.47
C GLU A 41 -6.71 -2.61 17.85
N LEU A 42 -6.87 -1.62 16.95
CA LEU A 42 -6.47 -0.24 17.22
C LEU A 42 -7.22 0.35 18.41
N GLN A 43 -8.54 0.20 18.45
CA GLN A 43 -9.39 0.71 19.53
C GLN A 43 -9.07 0.07 20.89
N ASP A 44 -8.63 -1.18 20.90
CA ASP A 44 -8.27 -1.88 22.13
C ASP A 44 -6.88 -1.46 22.63
N ARG A 45 -5.87 -1.43 21.75
CA ARG A 45 -4.46 -1.28 22.13
C ARG A 45 -3.97 0.18 22.13
N TRP A 46 -4.56 1.06 21.31
CA TRP A 46 -4.14 2.47 21.13
C TRP A 46 -5.35 3.41 21.13
N ARG A 47 -6.04 3.48 22.26
CA ARG A 47 -7.32 4.18 22.43
C ARG A 47 -7.26 5.68 22.16
N ASP A 48 -6.10 6.27 22.34
CA ASP A 48 -5.88 7.71 22.19
C ASP A 48 -5.58 8.14 20.75
N ILE A 49 -5.39 7.17 19.84
CA ILE A 49 -5.14 7.47 18.44
C ILE A 49 -6.46 7.59 17.68
N GLU A 50 -6.68 8.75 17.08
CA GLU A 50 -7.79 8.93 16.15
C GLU A 50 -7.56 8.09 14.88
N ALA A 51 -8.49 7.19 14.56
CA ALA A 51 -8.34 6.28 13.44
C ALA A 51 -9.60 6.19 12.58
N GLU A 52 -9.41 6.30 11.26
CA GLU A 52 -10.44 6.10 10.25
C GLU A 52 -10.16 4.84 9.44
N ALA A 53 -11.10 3.90 9.45
CA ALA A 53 -11.05 2.68 8.64
C ALA A 53 -12.02 2.82 7.46
N ILE A 54 -11.47 2.88 6.25
CA ILE A 54 -12.20 3.24 5.04
C ILE A 54 -12.14 2.10 4.04
N ILE A 55 -13.31 1.59 3.65
CA ILE A 55 -13.40 0.61 2.58
C ILE A 55 -13.28 1.34 1.24
N ALA A 56 -12.22 1.05 0.50
CA ALA A 56 -12.01 1.59 -0.84
C ALA A 56 -11.05 0.72 -1.66
N TYR A 57 -11.28 0.73 -2.97
CA TYR A 57 -10.36 0.18 -3.97
C TYR A 57 -9.40 1.29 -4.39
N ILE A 58 -8.09 1.05 -4.33
CA ILE A 58 -7.09 2.04 -4.75
C ILE A 58 -7.17 2.38 -6.24
N SER A 59 -7.77 1.51 -7.05
CA SER A 59 -8.06 1.74 -8.47
C SER A 59 -9.27 2.65 -8.73
N ASN A 60 -10.10 2.91 -7.71
CA ASN A 60 -11.20 3.88 -7.81
C ASN A 60 -10.68 5.30 -7.54
N ALA A 61 -10.27 5.97 -8.62
CA ALA A 61 -9.64 7.30 -8.55
C ALA A 61 -10.52 8.35 -7.86
N THR A 62 -11.82 8.35 -8.14
CA THR A 62 -12.76 9.31 -7.54
C THR A 62 -12.84 9.12 -6.02
N ARG A 63 -13.04 7.87 -5.57
CA ARG A 63 -13.11 7.58 -4.13
C ARG A 63 -11.80 7.89 -3.41
N MET A 64 -10.67 7.54 -4.02
CA MET A 64 -9.35 7.87 -3.47
C MET A 64 -9.13 9.37 -3.40
N GLU A 65 -9.54 10.12 -4.41
CA GLU A 65 -9.44 11.58 -4.40
C GLU A 65 -10.27 12.22 -3.28
N ASP A 66 -11.50 11.73 -3.04
CA ASP A 66 -12.32 12.19 -1.91
C ASP A 66 -11.61 12.00 -0.57
N ILE A 67 -11.00 10.81 -0.36
CA ILE A 67 -10.24 10.50 0.84
C ILE A 67 -9.03 11.43 1.00
N PHE A 68 -8.28 11.66 -0.07
CA PHE A 68 -7.12 12.56 0.00
C PHE A 68 -7.51 14.02 0.23
N ARG A 69 -8.62 14.47 -0.35
CA ARG A 69 -9.14 15.82 -0.14
C ARG A 69 -9.58 16.06 1.31
N GLU A 70 -10.24 15.06 1.89
CA GLU A 70 -10.74 15.12 3.27
C GLU A 70 -9.60 15.07 4.28
N PHE A 71 -8.70 14.10 4.16
CA PHE A 71 -7.72 13.80 5.20
C PHE A 71 -6.33 14.41 4.96
N LYS A 72 -5.96 14.78 3.75
CA LYS A 72 -4.65 15.36 3.36
C LYS A 72 -3.47 14.66 4.05
N PRO A 73 -3.27 13.36 3.83
CA PRO A 73 -2.29 12.57 4.57
C PRO A 73 -0.87 13.06 4.32
N GLN A 74 -0.10 13.30 5.38
CA GLN A 74 1.30 13.71 5.31
C GLN A 74 2.21 12.54 4.94
N TYR A 75 1.98 11.37 5.52
CA TYR A 75 2.76 10.14 5.29
C TYR A 75 1.86 9.05 4.72
N ILE A 76 2.30 8.43 3.63
CA ILE A 76 1.56 7.38 2.95
C ILE A 76 2.42 6.13 2.89
N PHE A 77 1.92 5.04 3.46
CA PHE A 77 2.48 3.69 3.32
C PHE A 77 1.59 2.91 2.36
N HIS A 78 2.11 2.68 1.17
CA HIS A 78 1.35 2.05 0.10
C HIS A 78 1.69 0.55 0.02
N ALA A 79 0.90 -0.27 0.74
CA ALA A 79 1.03 -1.73 0.78
C ALA A 79 -0.07 -2.47 -0.02
N ALA A 80 -1.05 -1.75 -0.57
CA ALA A 80 -2.11 -2.33 -1.38
C ALA A 80 -1.55 -2.87 -2.70
N ALA A 81 -1.69 -4.16 -2.94
CA ALA A 81 -1.38 -4.83 -4.21
C ALA A 81 -1.89 -6.27 -4.21
N TYR A 82 -2.14 -6.82 -5.39
CA TYR A 82 -2.23 -8.26 -5.59
C TYR A 82 -0.82 -8.86 -5.67
N LYS A 83 -0.57 -9.95 -4.94
CA LYS A 83 0.78 -10.49 -4.73
C LYS A 83 0.97 -11.95 -5.14
N HIS A 84 -0.10 -12.71 -5.30
CA HIS A 84 -0.02 -14.15 -5.60
C HIS A 84 0.32 -14.38 -7.08
N VAL A 85 1.54 -14.87 -7.34
CA VAL A 85 2.06 -15.04 -8.69
C VAL A 85 1.12 -15.87 -9.57
N PRO A 86 0.69 -17.10 -9.20
CA PRO A 86 -0.20 -17.89 -10.07
C PRO A 86 -1.51 -17.17 -10.40
N MET A 87 -2.13 -16.55 -9.38
CA MET A 87 -3.37 -15.79 -9.59
C MET A 87 -3.20 -14.63 -10.56
N MET A 88 -2.03 -13.98 -10.56
CA MET A 88 -1.79 -12.84 -11.46
C MET A 88 -1.44 -13.26 -12.88
N GLU A 89 -0.89 -14.46 -13.07
CA GLU A 89 -0.74 -15.05 -14.41
C GLU A 89 -2.12 -15.31 -15.07
N ASP A 90 -3.08 -15.77 -14.28
CA ASP A 90 -4.44 -16.03 -14.76
C ASP A 90 -5.30 -14.74 -14.86
N ASN A 91 -4.89 -13.64 -14.17
CA ASN A 91 -5.67 -12.41 -14.05
C ASN A 91 -4.80 -11.16 -14.33
N VAL A 92 -4.20 -11.12 -15.52
CA VAL A 92 -3.26 -10.05 -15.91
C VAL A 92 -3.90 -8.66 -15.84
N SER A 93 -5.13 -8.51 -16.34
CA SER A 93 -5.85 -7.23 -16.32
C SER A 93 -6.03 -6.68 -14.90
N GLU A 94 -6.39 -7.55 -13.96
CA GLU A 94 -6.57 -7.19 -12.55
C GLU A 94 -5.23 -6.77 -11.91
N SER A 95 -4.14 -7.49 -12.24
CA SER A 95 -2.80 -7.11 -11.79
C SER A 95 -2.42 -5.70 -12.27
N ILE A 96 -2.69 -5.37 -13.53
CA ILE A 96 -2.41 -4.04 -14.08
C ILE A 96 -3.34 -3.00 -13.46
N GLN A 97 -4.64 -3.28 -13.38
CA GLN A 97 -5.62 -2.34 -12.85
C GLN A 97 -5.33 -1.96 -11.38
N VAL A 98 -5.07 -2.95 -10.55
CA VAL A 98 -4.85 -2.72 -9.11
C VAL A 98 -3.41 -2.29 -8.85
N ASN A 99 -2.41 -3.07 -9.30
CA ASN A 99 -1.03 -2.77 -8.94
C ASN A 99 -0.51 -1.52 -9.66
N VAL A 100 -0.72 -1.39 -10.98
CA VAL A 100 -0.15 -0.28 -11.75
C VAL A 100 -1.01 0.97 -11.64
N PHE A 101 -2.27 0.91 -12.08
CA PHE A 101 -3.13 2.10 -12.07
C PHE A 101 -3.51 2.52 -10.65
N GLY A 102 -3.72 1.57 -9.74
CA GLY A 102 -3.94 1.88 -8.32
C GLY A 102 -2.75 2.60 -7.69
N THR A 103 -1.52 2.11 -7.89
CA THR A 103 -0.30 2.77 -7.40
C THR A 103 -0.14 4.17 -8.02
N ARG A 104 -0.35 4.30 -9.33
CA ARG A 104 -0.33 5.60 -10.01
C ARG A 104 -1.33 6.57 -9.36
N THR A 105 -2.58 6.17 -9.19
CA THR A 105 -3.62 6.99 -8.57
C THR A 105 -3.19 7.50 -7.19
N VAL A 106 -2.71 6.60 -6.32
CA VAL A 106 -2.31 7.00 -4.97
C VAL A 106 -1.08 7.92 -4.98
N ALA A 107 -0.10 7.66 -5.86
CA ALA A 107 1.10 8.47 -5.99
C ALA A 107 0.81 9.88 -6.54
N ASP A 108 -0.04 9.99 -7.57
CA ASP A 108 -0.45 11.27 -8.15
C ASP A 108 -1.24 12.11 -7.12
N LEU A 109 -2.13 11.48 -6.36
CA LEU A 109 -2.87 12.13 -5.29
C LEU A 109 -1.96 12.56 -4.13
N ALA A 110 -0.93 11.78 -3.81
CA ALA A 110 0.07 12.16 -2.82
C ALA A 110 0.73 13.50 -3.19
N VAL A 111 1.12 13.66 -4.45
CA VAL A 111 1.69 14.91 -4.98
C VAL A 111 0.64 16.03 -4.97
N LYS A 112 -0.55 15.76 -5.52
CA LYS A 112 -1.62 16.75 -5.64
C LYS A 112 -2.03 17.36 -4.30
N TYR A 113 -2.06 16.54 -3.24
CA TYR A 113 -2.48 16.96 -1.88
C TYR A 113 -1.32 17.24 -0.94
N GLY A 114 -0.08 17.31 -1.46
CA GLY A 114 1.09 17.78 -0.72
C GLY A 114 1.57 16.84 0.36
N ALA A 115 1.47 15.53 0.15
CA ALA A 115 2.06 14.56 1.08
C ALA A 115 3.57 14.74 1.19
N GLU A 116 4.11 14.65 2.40
CA GLU A 116 5.55 14.78 2.65
C GLU A 116 6.31 13.53 2.17
N LYS A 117 5.78 12.34 2.49
CA LYS A 117 6.43 11.06 2.16
C LYS A 117 5.45 10.05 1.60
N PHE A 118 5.89 9.36 0.56
CA PHE A 118 5.21 8.20 -0.02
C PHE A 118 6.15 7.00 0.00
N VAL A 119 5.84 6.02 0.84
CA VAL A 119 6.60 4.77 0.98
C VAL A 119 5.88 3.67 0.22
N MET A 120 6.46 3.26 -0.89
CA MET A 120 5.95 2.15 -1.71
C MET A 120 6.52 0.81 -1.24
N ILE A 121 5.64 -0.12 -0.95
CA ILE A 121 6.02 -1.50 -0.68
C ILE A 121 6.14 -2.27 -2.00
N SER A 122 7.34 -2.78 -2.27
CA SER A 122 7.66 -3.58 -3.44
C SER A 122 8.19 -4.97 -3.03
N THR A 123 8.70 -5.72 -3.96
CA THR A 123 9.12 -7.11 -3.79
C THR A 123 10.47 -7.37 -4.49
N ASP A 124 11.20 -8.39 -4.03
CA ASP A 124 12.36 -8.95 -4.72
C ASP A 124 12.04 -9.41 -6.16
N LYS A 125 10.80 -9.86 -6.40
CA LYS A 125 10.30 -10.30 -7.71
C LYS A 125 10.18 -9.17 -8.75
N ALA A 126 10.31 -7.91 -8.32
CA ALA A 126 10.42 -6.76 -9.22
C ALA A 126 11.85 -6.57 -9.79
N VAL A 127 12.83 -7.31 -9.28
CA VAL A 127 14.20 -7.34 -9.81
C VAL A 127 14.27 -8.37 -10.93
N ASN A 128 14.54 -7.94 -12.17
CA ASN A 128 14.53 -8.80 -13.35
C ASN A 128 13.26 -9.68 -13.41
N PRO A 129 12.08 -9.10 -13.50
CA PRO A 129 10.82 -9.81 -13.32
C PRO A 129 10.60 -10.86 -14.42
N THR A 130 10.18 -12.06 -14.03
CA THR A 130 9.88 -13.19 -14.90
C THR A 130 8.40 -13.59 -14.86
N ASN A 131 7.57 -12.81 -14.18
CA ASN A 131 6.13 -13.06 -13.99
C ASN A 131 5.34 -11.77 -13.96
N VAL A 132 4.03 -11.87 -14.21
CA VAL A 132 3.10 -10.72 -14.30
C VAL A 132 3.13 -9.87 -13.03
N MET A 133 3.07 -10.52 -11.86
CA MET A 133 3.09 -9.79 -10.59
C MET A 133 4.39 -8.99 -10.40
N GLY A 134 5.53 -9.60 -10.64
CA GLY A 134 6.84 -8.93 -10.59
C GLY A 134 6.94 -7.78 -11.62
N CYS A 135 6.47 -8.00 -12.86
CA CYS A 135 6.42 -6.98 -13.90
C CYS A 135 5.54 -5.78 -13.46
N SER A 136 4.35 -6.06 -12.94
CA SER A 136 3.45 -5.00 -12.47
C SER A 136 4.09 -4.14 -11.37
N LYS A 137 4.75 -4.77 -10.40
CA LYS A 137 5.49 -4.05 -9.33
C LYS A 137 6.68 -3.27 -9.87
N ARG A 138 7.39 -3.82 -10.87
CA ARG A 138 8.49 -3.10 -11.53
C ARG A 138 8.02 -1.85 -12.27
N ILE A 139 6.90 -1.92 -12.96
CA ILE A 139 6.27 -0.76 -13.61
C ILE A 139 5.95 0.32 -12.55
N CYS A 140 5.38 -0.08 -11.40
CA CYS A 140 5.12 0.85 -10.30
C CYS A 140 6.38 1.55 -9.79
N GLU A 141 7.48 0.80 -9.61
CA GLU A 141 8.77 1.37 -9.18
C GLU A 141 9.28 2.41 -10.20
N ILE A 142 9.25 2.08 -11.49
CA ILE A 142 9.67 2.98 -12.56
C ILE A 142 8.81 4.24 -12.56
N TYR A 143 7.48 4.09 -12.42
CA TYR A 143 6.56 5.22 -12.35
C TYR A 143 6.90 6.16 -11.19
N VAL A 144 6.98 5.63 -9.98
CA VAL A 144 7.26 6.39 -8.76
C VAL A 144 8.63 7.09 -8.83
N GLN A 145 9.65 6.40 -9.34
CA GLN A 145 10.99 6.99 -9.54
C GLN A 145 10.98 8.11 -10.60
N SER A 146 10.22 7.93 -11.68
CA SER A 146 10.08 8.94 -12.72
C SER A 146 9.35 10.18 -12.22
N LEU A 147 8.29 9.98 -11.43
CA LEU A 147 7.56 11.06 -10.78
C LEU A 147 8.46 11.84 -9.81
N ALA A 148 9.23 11.15 -8.96
CA ALA A 148 10.20 11.77 -8.07
C ALA A 148 11.23 12.63 -8.81
N LYS A 149 11.81 12.10 -9.90
CA LYS A 149 12.77 12.86 -10.72
C LYS A 149 12.15 14.08 -11.39
N LYS A 150 10.88 13.97 -11.84
CA LYS A 150 10.13 15.10 -12.41
C LYS A 150 10.00 16.22 -11.38
N LEU A 151 9.52 15.90 -10.18
CA LEU A 151 9.31 16.86 -9.11
C LEU A 151 10.61 17.55 -8.66
N GLN A 152 11.71 16.80 -8.58
CA GLN A 152 13.03 17.37 -8.29
C GLN A 152 13.48 18.43 -9.32
N LYS A 153 13.14 18.22 -10.60
CA LYS A 153 13.47 19.18 -11.67
C LYS A 153 12.60 20.42 -11.65
N GLU A 154 11.34 20.30 -11.23
CA GLU A 154 10.37 21.39 -11.19
C GLU A 154 10.63 22.37 -10.03
N GLY A 155 11.38 21.97 -9.02
CA GLY A 155 11.75 22.78 -7.84
C GLY A 155 10.54 23.04 -6.93
N GLY A 156 10.69 22.93 -5.64
CA GLY A 156 9.64 23.18 -4.66
C GLY A 156 9.53 22.12 -3.58
N HIS A 157 8.54 22.21 -2.70
CA HIS A 157 8.23 21.18 -1.71
C HIS A 157 7.65 19.94 -2.44
N ALA A 158 8.51 18.98 -2.71
CA ALA A 158 8.15 17.75 -3.41
C ALA A 158 7.93 16.61 -2.42
N THR A 159 6.89 15.81 -2.65
CA THR A 159 6.69 14.54 -1.98
C THR A 159 7.95 13.68 -2.12
N GLN A 160 8.51 13.22 -1.01
CA GLN A 160 9.63 12.28 -1.00
C GLN A 160 9.12 10.87 -1.27
N PHE A 161 9.55 10.29 -2.37
CA PHE A 161 9.22 8.91 -2.73
C PHE A 161 10.30 7.94 -2.25
N ILE A 162 9.88 6.89 -1.55
CA ILE A 162 10.74 5.83 -1.01
C ILE A 162 10.18 4.50 -1.50
N THR A 163 11.02 3.64 -2.05
CA THR A 163 10.65 2.27 -2.43
C THR A 163 11.39 1.28 -1.54
N THR A 164 10.64 0.39 -0.88
CA THR A 164 11.19 -0.71 -0.11
C THR A 164 10.87 -2.04 -0.78
N ARG A 165 11.81 -2.99 -0.77
CA ARG A 165 11.62 -4.33 -1.32
C ARG A 165 11.74 -5.35 -0.21
N PHE A 166 10.79 -6.30 -0.18
CA PHE A 166 10.83 -7.45 0.70
C PHE A 166 10.93 -8.72 -0.12
N GLY A 167 11.61 -9.72 0.43
CA GLY A 167 11.50 -11.10 -0.01
C GLY A 167 10.24 -11.77 0.55
N ASN A 168 10.30 -13.08 0.76
CA ASN A 168 9.19 -13.81 1.39
C ASN A 168 9.14 -13.49 2.88
N VAL A 169 7.99 -13.00 3.33
CA VAL A 169 7.76 -12.69 4.74
C VAL A 169 7.18 -13.92 5.43
N LEU A 170 7.90 -14.43 6.43
CA LEU A 170 7.48 -15.58 7.21
C LEU A 170 6.14 -15.31 7.90
N GLY A 171 5.23 -16.30 7.86
CA GLY A 171 3.92 -16.17 8.51
C GLY A 171 2.93 -15.22 7.85
N SER A 172 3.27 -14.62 6.68
CA SER A 172 2.29 -13.82 5.94
C SER A 172 1.23 -14.71 5.27
N ASN A 173 0.00 -14.19 5.15
CA ASN A 173 -1.10 -14.91 4.50
C ASN A 173 -0.69 -15.43 3.12
N GLY A 174 -0.87 -16.75 2.90
CA GLY A 174 -0.48 -17.42 1.65
C GLY A 174 1.05 -17.49 1.42
N SER A 175 1.87 -17.35 2.47
CA SER A 175 3.31 -17.61 2.37
C SER A 175 3.58 -19.12 2.26
N VAL A 176 4.77 -19.47 1.74
CA VAL A 176 5.21 -20.87 1.58
C VAL A 176 5.08 -21.65 2.89
N THR A 177 5.50 -21.09 4.01
CA THR A 177 5.37 -21.70 5.34
C THR A 177 3.93 -21.99 5.74
N VAL A 178 2.99 -21.07 5.49
CA VAL A 178 1.57 -21.27 5.81
C VAL A 178 0.96 -22.34 4.90
N SER A 179 1.33 -22.38 3.62
CA SER A 179 0.82 -23.39 2.68
C SER A 179 1.25 -24.82 3.05
N TYR A 180 2.45 -25.00 3.61
CA TYR A 180 2.94 -26.33 4.01
C TYR A 180 2.43 -26.80 5.38
N THR A 181 2.10 -25.92 6.31
CA THR A 181 1.56 -26.29 7.63
C THR A 181 0.10 -26.77 7.57
N HIS A 182 -0.61 -26.55 6.49
CA HIS A 182 -1.98 -27.06 6.28
C HIS A 182 -2.03 -28.39 5.52
N LEU A 183 -0.89 -28.96 5.13
CA LEU A 183 -0.79 -30.26 4.41
C LEU A 183 -0.41 -31.43 5.34
N THR A 184 -0.26 -31.20 6.62
CA THR A 184 -0.07 -32.20 7.69
C THR A 184 -1.28 -32.22 8.63
#